data_27383d3a5dc79f35826f6e20eaccecc5
#
_entry.id   27383d3a5dc79f35826f6e20eaccecc5
#
_cell.length_a   1.000
_cell.length_b   1.000
_cell.length_c   1.000
_cell.angle_alpha   90.00
_cell.angle_beta   90.00
_cell.angle_gamma   90.00
#
_symmetry.space_group_name_H-M   'P 1'
#
loop_
_entity.id
_entity.type
_entity.pdbx_description
1 polymer ?
#
loop_
_entity_poly.entity_id
_entity_poly.type
_entity_poly.pdbx_seq_one_letter_code
_entity_poly.pdbx_strand_id
1 'polypeptide(L)'
;MDRNVVERPIGDWLVEWGLISEKQLQVALHDSRTHLLPVGMCLVLREQVDSETIQSAVGAQSYLRDGAITPQEATSAIALVKKKHISLGVAFNLLAVQPEPIPRNRLGDLLAASGAISSGELKVVLNLAKATGLPLGRILLNHGSITEDLIQLALALQANIRRGEIDRNGAFEKLSQYVEDGARNSILAGIGLHAETLTGCLLVKSGVISEGNVKDALNSGSKDGARL
;
A
#
# COMPACT_ATOMS: atom_id res chain seq x y z
N MET A 1 21.22 12.08 -2.84
CA MET A 1 20.12 11.93 -1.90
C MET A 1 20.64 11.16 -0.69
N ASP A 2 20.49 11.71 0.51
CA ASP A 2 21.02 11.07 1.72
C ASP A 2 20.28 9.73 1.98
N ARG A 3 21.01 8.61 2.00
CA ARG A 3 20.44 7.28 2.28
C ARG A 3 19.65 7.24 3.58
N ASN A 4 20.00 8.08 4.53
CA ASN A 4 19.34 8.22 5.82
C ASN A 4 17.88 8.71 5.76
N VAL A 5 17.50 9.48 4.73
CA VAL A 5 16.14 10.02 4.57
C VAL A 5 15.21 8.96 3.99
N VAL A 6 15.71 8.12 3.09
CA VAL A 6 14.90 7.14 2.34
C VAL A 6 14.46 5.96 3.20
N GLU A 7 15.28 5.53 4.17
CA GLU A 7 15.04 4.32 4.98
C GLU A 7 14.53 4.63 6.39
N ARG A 8 14.38 5.91 6.74
CA ARG A 8 14.01 6.33 8.10
C ARG A 8 12.57 5.93 8.44
N PRO A 9 12.33 5.23 9.57
CA PRO A 9 10.99 4.83 10.02
C PRO A 9 10.08 6.04 10.28
N ILE A 10 8.77 5.85 10.13
CA ILE A 10 7.79 6.92 10.39
C ILE A 10 7.84 7.41 11.86
N GLY A 11 8.12 6.51 12.81
CA GLY A 11 8.21 6.87 14.22
C GLY A 11 9.24 7.96 14.49
N ASP A 12 10.41 7.86 13.87
CA ASP A 12 11.49 8.85 14.03
C ASP A 12 11.11 10.22 13.45
N TRP A 13 10.36 10.23 12.33
CA TRP A 13 9.81 11.44 11.75
C TRP A 13 8.76 12.08 12.65
N LEU A 14 7.88 11.29 13.27
CA LEU A 14 6.85 11.79 14.18
C LEU A 14 7.48 12.49 15.40
N VAL A 15 8.58 11.95 15.91
CA VAL A 15 9.35 12.58 17.02
C VAL A 15 10.04 13.85 16.54
N GLU A 16 10.75 13.82 15.41
CA GLU A 16 11.45 14.98 14.86
C GLU A 16 10.49 16.14 14.53
N TRP A 17 9.32 15.84 14.00
CA TRP A 17 8.29 16.85 13.75
C TRP A 17 7.55 17.30 15.02
N GLY A 18 7.94 16.77 16.19
CA GLY A 18 7.34 17.12 17.48
C GLY A 18 5.86 16.76 17.59
N LEU A 19 5.41 15.77 16.83
CA LEU A 19 4.04 15.25 16.91
C LEU A 19 3.88 14.37 18.15
N ILE A 20 4.92 13.63 18.52
CA ILE A 20 5.00 12.78 19.71
C ILE A 20 6.36 12.94 20.38
N SER A 21 6.45 12.54 21.65
CA SER A 21 7.71 12.39 22.37
C SER A 21 8.32 10.99 22.11
N GLU A 22 9.63 10.85 22.36
CA GLU A 22 10.32 9.56 22.31
C GLU A 22 9.65 8.52 23.20
N LYS A 23 9.25 8.91 24.42
CA LYS A 23 8.53 8.03 25.35
C LYS A 23 7.23 7.50 24.79
N GLN A 24 6.46 8.35 24.11
CA GLN A 24 5.20 7.94 23.44
C GLN A 24 5.47 6.98 22.29
N LEU A 25 6.54 7.22 21.52
CA LEU A 25 6.97 6.31 20.45
C LEU A 25 7.29 4.92 21.00
N GLN A 26 8.08 4.82 22.08
CA GLN A 26 8.45 3.53 22.68
C GLN A 26 7.23 2.74 23.15
N VAL A 27 6.26 3.41 23.77
CA VAL A 27 5.00 2.78 24.18
C VAL A 27 4.20 2.31 22.96
N ALA A 28 4.07 3.13 21.92
CA ALA A 28 3.35 2.76 20.72
C ALA A 28 4.03 1.60 19.95
N LEU A 29 5.36 1.53 19.95
CA LEU A 29 6.11 0.42 19.37
C LEU A 29 5.89 -0.88 20.13
N HIS A 30 5.81 -0.82 21.47
CA HIS A 30 5.47 -1.99 22.30
C HIS A 30 4.07 -2.51 21.96
N ASP A 31 3.06 -1.62 21.92
CA ASP A 31 1.69 -1.98 21.56
C ASP A 31 1.59 -2.52 20.14
N SER A 32 2.30 -1.93 19.19
CA SER A 32 2.36 -2.36 17.81
C SER A 32 2.80 -3.82 17.68
N ARG A 33 3.80 -4.23 18.46
CA ARG A 33 4.29 -5.63 18.50
C ARG A 33 3.30 -6.56 19.19
N THR A 34 2.69 -6.11 20.27
CA THR A 34 1.76 -6.92 21.08
C THR A 34 0.44 -7.18 20.34
N HIS A 35 -0.09 -6.14 19.69
CA HIS A 35 -1.40 -6.20 19.02
C HIS A 35 -1.31 -6.39 17.51
N LEU A 36 -0.09 -6.48 16.95
CA LEU A 36 0.14 -6.58 15.51
C LEU A 36 -0.52 -5.44 14.71
N LEU A 37 -0.61 -4.24 15.30
CA LEU A 37 -1.16 -3.04 14.69
C LEU A 37 -0.05 -2.11 14.20
N PRO A 38 -0.28 -1.30 13.13
CA PRO A 38 0.63 -0.24 12.74
C PRO A 38 0.87 0.75 13.90
N VAL A 39 2.11 1.23 14.06
CA VAL A 39 2.48 2.15 15.15
C VAL A 39 1.62 3.43 15.12
N GLY A 40 1.31 3.96 13.93
CA GLY A 40 0.43 5.11 13.77
C GLY A 40 -0.97 4.86 14.31
N MET A 41 -1.51 3.65 14.12
CA MET A 41 -2.82 3.27 14.66
C MET A 41 -2.78 3.16 16.19
N CYS A 42 -1.70 2.64 16.77
CA CYS A 42 -1.52 2.61 18.23
C CYS A 42 -1.51 4.02 18.83
N LEU A 43 -0.87 4.98 18.14
CA LEU A 43 -0.84 6.39 18.56
C LEU A 43 -2.23 7.03 18.50
N VAL A 44 -3.03 6.73 17.46
CA VAL A 44 -4.42 7.22 17.33
C VAL A 44 -5.33 6.62 18.39
N LEU A 45 -5.24 5.30 18.62
CA LEU A 45 -6.04 4.62 19.66
C LEU A 45 -5.73 5.12 21.08
N ARG A 46 -4.52 5.64 21.31
CA ARG A 46 -4.10 6.29 22.56
C ARG A 46 -4.41 7.78 22.60
N GLU A 47 -5.09 8.31 21.59
CA GLU A 47 -5.44 9.75 21.48
C GLU A 47 -4.22 10.67 21.55
N GLN A 48 -3.03 10.18 21.19
CA GLN A 48 -1.78 10.96 21.21
C GLN A 48 -1.63 11.83 19.97
N VAL A 49 -2.16 11.35 18.83
CA VAL A 49 -2.19 12.06 17.54
C VAL A 49 -3.49 11.69 16.84
N ASP A 50 -4.14 12.63 16.19
CA ASP A 50 -5.33 12.36 15.38
C ASP A 50 -4.98 11.63 14.07
N SER A 51 -5.97 10.93 13.52
CA SER A 51 -5.80 10.11 12.31
C SER A 51 -5.39 10.94 11.09
N GLU A 52 -5.87 12.17 10.96
CA GLU A 52 -5.57 13.05 9.83
C GLU A 52 -4.12 13.52 9.87
N THR A 53 -3.61 13.84 11.06
CA THR A 53 -2.20 14.17 11.27
C THR A 53 -1.29 13.00 10.96
N ILE A 54 -1.64 11.76 11.37
CA ILE A 54 -0.88 10.54 11.00
C ILE A 54 -0.89 10.33 9.49
N GLN A 55 -2.04 10.47 8.82
CA GLN A 55 -2.12 10.35 7.36
C GLN A 55 -1.25 11.41 6.66
N SER A 56 -1.26 12.63 7.15
CA SER A 56 -0.43 13.71 6.63
C SER A 56 1.06 13.43 6.83
N ALA A 57 1.45 12.89 7.98
CA ALA A 57 2.84 12.50 8.27
C ALA A 57 3.32 11.37 7.36
N VAL A 58 2.51 10.32 7.16
CA VAL A 58 2.80 9.22 6.23
C VAL A 58 2.89 9.73 4.78
N GLY A 59 2.00 10.65 4.41
CA GLY A 59 2.06 11.33 3.12
C GLY A 59 3.36 12.10 2.93
N ALA A 60 3.77 12.93 3.89
CA ALA A 60 5.02 13.69 3.86
C ALA A 60 6.25 12.75 3.78
N GLN A 61 6.26 11.66 4.55
CA GLN A 61 7.31 10.64 4.46
C GLN A 61 7.40 10.03 3.05
N SER A 62 6.25 9.78 2.40
CA SER A 62 6.25 9.27 1.03
C SER A 62 6.87 10.26 0.06
N TYR A 63 6.53 11.55 0.13
CA TYR A 63 7.13 12.60 -0.69
C TYR A 63 8.64 12.74 -0.44
N LEU A 64 9.09 12.64 0.81
CA LEU A 64 10.52 12.63 1.17
C LEU A 64 11.26 11.44 0.55
N ARG A 65 10.69 10.24 0.67
CA ARG A 65 11.27 9.02 0.09
C ARG A 65 11.41 9.09 -1.42
N ASP A 66 10.44 9.71 -2.06
CA ASP A 66 10.42 9.86 -3.52
C ASP A 66 11.26 11.09 -3.98
N GLY A 67 11.83 11.86 -3.04
CA GLY A 67 12.63 13.06 -3.32
C GLY A 67 11.84 14.22 -3.89
N ALA A 68 10.52 14.18 -3.77
CA ALA A 68 9.61 15.18 -4.31
C ALA A 68 9.52 16.45 -3.44
N ILE A 69 9.97 16.37 -2.20
CA ILE A 69 10.11 17.51 -1.27
C ILE A 69 11.39 17.35 -0.44
N THR A 70 11.87 18.45 0.10
CA THR A 70 12.99 18.48 1.05
C THR A 70 12.54 18.21 2.49
N PRO A 71 13.45 17.81 3.40
CA PRO A 71 13.14 17.67 4.82
C PRO A 71 12.60 18.96 5.47
N GLN A 72 13.09 20.12 5.05
CA GLN A 72 12.61 21.42 5.55
C GLN A 72 11.16 21.71 5.13
N GLU A 73 10.82 21.42 3.87
CA GLU A 73 9.45 21.56 3.36
C GLU A 73 8.50 20.62 4.08
N ALA A 74 8.89 19.37 4.30
CA ALA A 74 8.12 18.41 5.07
C ALA A 74 7.86 18.90 6.50
N THR A 75 8.90 19.34 7.19
CA THR A 75 8.81 19.84 8.57
C THR A 75 7.87 21.06 8.64
N SER A 76 8.01 22.01 7.71
CA SER A 76 7.16 23.20 7.64
C SER A 76 5.70 22.86 7.38
N ALA A 77 5.43 21.92 6.46
CA ALA A 77 4.10 21.46 6.12
C ALA A 77 3.42 20.74 7.29
N ILE A 78 4.14 19.83 7.97
CA ILE A 78 3.62 19.10 9.13
C ILE A 78 3.35 20.04 10.31
N ALA A 79 4.22 21.03 10.54
CA ALA A 79 3.97 22.06 11.56
C ALA A 79 2.68 22.82 11.29
N LEU A 80 2.39 23.11 10.01
CA LEU A 80 1.16 23.79 9.61
C LEU A 80 -0.07 22.89 9.77
N VAL A 81 0.03 21.61 9.38
CA VAL A 81 -1.01 20.59 9.61
C VAL A 81 -1.38 20.53 11.09
N LYS A 82 -0.38 20.37 11.97
CA LYS A 82 -0.56 20.32 13.43
C LYS A 82 -1.22 21.59 13.97
N LYS A 83 -0.74 22.79 13.54
CA LYS A 83 -1.20 24.08 14.07
C LYS A 83 -2.61 24.45 13.62
N LYS A 84 -2.96 24.12 12.38
CA LYS A 84 -4.20 24.57 11.74
C LYS A 84 -5.24 23.47 11.52
N HIS A 85 -4.91 22.22 11.85
CA HIS A 85 -5.76 21.05 11.59
C HIS A 85 -6.24 21.01 10.12
N ILE A 86 -5.29 21.12 9.19
CA ILE A 86 -5.52 21.10 7.74
C ILE A 86 -4.82 19.91 7.12
N SER A 87 -5.29 19.49 5.93
CA SER A 87 -4.63 18.41 5.19
C SER A 87 -3.25 18.82 4.66
N LEU A 88 -2.38 17.82 4.41
CA LEU A 88 -1.04 18.04 3.86
C LEU A 88 -1.07 18.82 2.53
N GLY A 89 -2.04 18.52 1.65
CA GLY A 89 -2.19 19.24 0.37
C GLY A 89 -2.49 20.73 0.56
N VAL A 90 -3.33 21.07 1.52
CA VAL A 90 -3.62 22.48 1.86
C VAL A 90 -2.38 23.15 2.45
N ALA A 91 -1.61 22.44 3.30
CA ALA A 91 -0.37 22.96 3.85
C ALA A 91 0.66 23.25 2.76
N PHE A 92 0.83 22.37 1.77
CA PHE A 92 1.69 22.59 0.62
C PHE A 92 1.28 23.83 -0.18
N ASN A 93 -0.01 23.98 -0.47
CA ASN A 93 -0.52 25.16 -1.18
C ASN A 93 -0.22 26.46 -0.42
N LEU A 94 -0.39 26.48 0.91
CA LEU A 94 -0.13 27.67 1.74
C LEU A 94 1.36 28.02 1.82
N LEU A 95 2.24 27.02 1.70
CA LEU A 95 3.70 27.20 1.72
C LEU A 95 4.28 27.40 0.31
N ALA A 96 3.42 27.44 -0.72
CA ALA A 96 3.84 27.44 -2.13
C ALA A 96 4.82 26.28 -2.48
N VAL A 97 4.75 25.18 -1.73
CA VAL A 97 5.48 23.95 -2.02
C VAL A 97 4.75 23.22 -3.14
N GLN A 98 5.42 23.02 -4.25
CA GLN A 98 4.94 22.19 -5.36
C GLN A 98 5.77 20.91 -5.37
N PRO A 99 5.26 19.82 -4.77
CA PRO A 99 5.97 18.56 -4.83
C PRO A 99 6.21 18.18 -6.29
N GLU A 100 7.43 17.80 -6.62
CA GLU A 100 7.70 17.28 -7.96
C GLU A 100 6.73 16.13 -8.26
N PRO A 101 6.30 15.99 -9.53
CA PRO A 101 5.40 14.89 -9.91
C PRO A 101 6.02 13.58 -9.46
N ILE A 102 5.41 12.94 -8.47
CA ILE A 102 5.90 11.64 -7.99
C ILE A 102 5.84 10.69 -9.16
N PRO A 103 6.98 10.08 -9.57
CA PRO A 103 6.92 8.97 -10.51
C PRO A 103 5.88 7.99 -9.97
N ARG A 104 5.04 7.43 -10.86
CA ARG A 104 3.99 6.46 -10.45
C ARG A 104 4.61 5.13 -9.98
N ASN A 105 5.50 5.21 -8.99
CA ASN A 105 6.27 4.11 -8.41
C ASN A 105 5.67 3.66 -7.07
N ARG A 106 4.44 4.09 -6.75
CA ARG A 106 3.74 3.61 -5.55
C ARG A 106 3.41 2.14 -5.73
N LEU A 107 3.44 1.40 -4.63
CA LEU A 107 3.14 -0.05 -4.64
C LEU A 107 1.87 -0.39 -5.42
N GLY A 108 0.77 0.37 -5.17
CA GLY A 108 -0.49 0.17 -5.90
C GLY A 108 -0.38 0.43 -7.40
N ASP A 109 0.39 1.44 -7.82
CA ASP A 109 0.60 1.75 -9.24
C ASP A 109 1.42 0.65 -9.95
N LEU A 110 2.43 0.09 -9.27
CA LEU A 110 3.23 -1.03 -9.80
C LEU A 110 2.38 -2.29 -9.94
N LEU A 111 1.61 -2.63 -8.91
CA LEU A 111 0.72 -3.80 -8.93
C LEU A 111 -0.39 -3.69 -9.97
N ALA A 112 -0.99 -2.51 -10.13
CA ALA A 112 -2.02 -2.30 -11.15
C ALA A 112 -1.42 -2.31 -12.56
N ALA A 113 -0.27 -1.68 -12.76
CA ALA A 113 0.40 -1.65 -14.06
C ALA A 113 0.84 -3.06 -14.50
N SER A 114 1.32 -3.91 -13.59
CA SER A 114 1.72 -5.29 -13.88
C SER A 114 0.53 -6.26 -14.10
N GLY A 115 -0.71 -5.79 -13.97
CA GLY A 115 -1.89 -6.63 -14.08
C GLY A 115 -2.15 -7.53 -12.86
N ALA A 116 -1.38 -7.36 -11.77
CA ALA A 116 -1.57 -8.12 -10.53
C ALA A 116 -2.91 -7.82 -9.85
N ILE A 117 -3.38 -6.58 -9.99
CA ILE A 117 -4.69 -6.12 -9.52
C ILE A 117 -5.34 -5.22 -10.57
N SER A 118 -6.66 -5.18 -10.59
CA SER A 118 -7.39 -4.25 -11.47
C SER A 118 -7.38 -2.83 -10.92
N SER A 119 -7.53 -1.83 -11.80
CA SER A 119 -7.66 -0.42 -11.38
C SER A 119 -8.89 -0.17 -10.51
N GLY A 120 -9.97 -0.94 -10.70
CA GLY A 120 -11.17 -0.89 -9.87
C GLY A 120 -10.90 -1.37 -8.45
N GLU A 121 -10.23 -2.51 -8.33
CA GLU A 121 -9.83 -3.12 -7.07
C GLU A 121 -8.85 -2.22 -6.30
N LEU A 122 -7.85 -1.63 -6.99
CA LEU A 122 -6.95 -0.67 -6.38
C LEU A 122 -7.71 0.50 -5.74
N LYS A 123 -8.73 1.05 -6.40
CA LYS A 123 -9.57 2.12 -5.84
C LYS A 123 -10.28 1.70 -4.56
N VAL A 124 -10.88 0.50 -4.55
CA VAL A 124 -11.57 -0.05 -3.38
C VAL A 124 -10.60 -0.20 -2.21
N VAL A 125 -9.44 -0.82 -2.47
CA VAL A 125 -8.42 -1.07 -1.44
C VAL A 125 -7.80 0.24 -0.91
N LEU A 126 -7.59 1.24 -1.77
CA LEU A 126 -7.14 2.57 -1.34
C LEU A 126 -8.15 3.28 -0.45
N ASN A 127 -9.46 3.17 -0.74
CA ASN A 127 -10.50 3.73 0.12
C ASN A 127 -10.54 3.00 1.47
N LEU A 128 -10.39 1.68 1.47
CA LEU A 128 -10.34 0.90 2.69
C LEU A 128 -9.08 1.23 3.52
N ALA A 129 -7.92 1.41 2.87
CA ALA A 129 -6.69 1.85 3.54
C ALA A 129 -6.85 3.22 4.22
N LYS A 130 -7.54 4.15 3.55
CA LYS A 130 -7.86 5.47 4.14
C LYS A 130 -8.81 5.35 5.33
N ALA A 131 -9.85 4.51 5.23
CA ALA A 131 -10.84 4.34 6.28
C ALA A 131 -10.30 3.61 7.51
N THR A 132 -9.42 2.63 7.30
CA THR A 132 -8.91 1.75 8.37
C THR A 132 -7.54 2.14 8.90
N GLY A 133 -6.79 2.98 8.17
CA GLY A 133 -5.38 3.28 8.47
C GLY A 133 -4.42 2.10 8.26
N LEU A 134 -4.90 0.99 7.70
CA LEU A 134 -4.06 -0.18 7.43
C LEU A 134 -3.19 0.03 6.17
N PRO A 135 -1.97 -0.52 6.15
CA PRO A 135 -1.13 -0.52 4.95
C PRO A 135 -1.81 -1.22 3.77
N LEU A 136 -1.68 -0.64 2.56
CA LEU A 136 -2.24 -1.17 1.32
C LEU A 136 -1.93 -2.67 1.12
N GLY A 137 -0.64 -3.04 1.29
CA GLY A 137 -0.21 -4.43 1.12
C GLY A 137 -0.91 -5.40 2.06
N ARG A 138 -1.17 -4.98 3.31
CA ARG A 138 -1.88 -5.83 4.29
C ARG A 138 -3.35 -6.04 3.92
N ILE A 139 -3.99 -5.01 3.38
CA ILE A 139 -5.37 -5.14 2.91
C ILE A 139 -5.43 -6.08 1.72
N LEU A 140 -4.53 -5.93 0.74
CA LEU A 140 -4.45 -6.79 -0.43
C LEU A 140 -4.21 -8.26 -0.06
N LEU A 141 -3.33 -8.53 0.91
CA LEU A 141 -3.11 -9.89 1.44
C LEU A 141 -4.36 -10.46 2.10
N ASN A 142 -5.00 -9.68 2.97
CA ASN A 142 -6.20 -10.14 3.68
C ASN A 142 -7.38 -10.40 2.73
N HIS A 143 -7.48 -9.64 1.64
CA HIS A 143 -8.46 -9.89 0.58
C HIS A 143 -8.13 -11.11 -0.27
N GLY A 144 -6.90 -11.64 -0.19
CA GLY A 144 -6.46 -12.76 -1.00
C GLY A 144 -6.27 -12.41 -2.47
N SER A 145 -6.22 -11.11 -2.80
CA SER A 145 -6.03 -10.60 -4.16
C SER A 145 -4.63 -10.88 -4.68
N ILE A 146 -3.65 -10.92 -3.79
CA ILE A 146 -2.24 -11.17 -4.12
C ILE A 146 -1.55 -12.01 -3.07
N THR A 147 -0.44 -12.65 -3.45
CA THR A 147 0.39 -13.45 -2.55
C THR A 147 1.40 -12.58 -1.80
N GLU A 148 1.89 -13.09 -0.67
CA GLU A 148 2.94 -12.42 0.11
C GLU A 148 4.22 -12.24 -0.72
N ASP A 149 4.62 -13.27 -1.47
CA ASP A 149 5.81 -13.22 -2.33
C ASP A 149 5.71 -12.11 -3.38
N LEU A 150 4.54 -11.91 -3.98
CA LEU A 150 4.31 -10.84 -4.95
C LEU A 150 4.43 -9.46 -4.31
N ILE A 151 3.91 -9.28 -3.08
CA ILE A 151 4.10 -8.03 -2.33
C ILE A 151 5.57 -7.78 -2.03
N GLN A 152 6.29 -8.79 -1.55
CA GLN A 152 7.71 -8.67 -1.23
C GLN A 152 8.52 -8.30 -2.49
N LEU A 153 8.24 -8.94 -3.63
CA LEU A 153 8.86 -8.61 -4.90
C LEU A 153 8.57 -7.15 -5.30
N ALA A 154 7.30 -6.74 -5.23
CA ALA A 154 6.90 -5.37 -5.60
C ALA A 154 7.54 -4.31 -4.70
N LEU A 155 7.66 -4.56 -3.39
CA LEU A 155 8.34 -3.69 -2.44
C LEU A 155 9.85 -3.63 -2.71
N ALA A 156 10.50 -4.75 -3.01
CA ALA A 156 11.90 -4.80 -3.37
C ALA A 156 12.17 -4.02 -4.66
N LEU A 157 11.35 -4.20 -5.69
CA LEU A 157 11.46 -3.46 -6.95
C LEU A 157 11.23 -1.96 -6.72
N GLN A 158 10.26 -1.58 -5.89
CA GLN A 158 10.04 -0.18 -5.52
C GLN A 158 11.27 0.43 -4.82
N ALA A 159 11.91 -0.32 -3.92
CA ALA A 159 13.15 0.12 -3.27
C ALA A 159 14.30 0.27 -4.28
N ASN A 160 14.44 -0.66 -5.22
CA ASN A 160 15.46 -0.61 -6.27
C ASN A 160 15.27 0.58 -7.22
N ILE A 161 14.01 0.92 -7.58
CA ILE A 161 13.71 2.14 -8.36
C ILE A 161 14.16 3.39 -7.61
N ARG A 162 13.85 3.48 -6.30
CA ARG A 162 14.25 4.62 -5.46
C ARG A 162 15.77 4.77 -5.33
N ARG A 163 16.50 3.65 -5.36
CA ARG A 163 17.97 3.64 -5.34
C ARG A 163 18.60 3.88 -6.72
N GLY A 164 17.79 3.90 -7.78
CA GLY A 164 18.28 4.03 -9.15
C GLY A 164 18.97 2.76 -9.69
N GLU A 165 18.79 1.61 -9.03
CA GLU A 165 19.36 0.33 -9.42
C GLU A 165 18.61 -0.33 -10.58
N ILE A 166 17.35 0.03 -10.76
CA ILE A 166 16.50 -0.38 -11.87
C ILE A 166 15.61 0.79 -12.27
N ASP A 167 15.31 0.90 -13.55
CA ASP A 167 14.29 1.83 -14.00
C ASP A 167 12.88 1.26 -13.81
N ARG A 168 11.87 2.11 -13.97
CA ARG A 168 10.49 1.73 -13.80
C ARG A 168 10.05 0.65 -14.78
N ASN A 169 10.52 0.71 -16.02
CA ASN A 169 10.14 -0.24 -17.06
C ASN A 169 10.69 -1.63 -16.75
N GLY A 170 11.95 -1.74 -16.35
CA GLY A 170 12.55 -3.00 -15.93
C GLY A 170 11.91 -3.59 -14.66
N ALA A 171 11.45 -2.74 -13.73
CA ALA A 171 10.69 -3.23 -12.58
C ALA A 171 9.31 -3.74 -12.98
N PHE A 172 8.64 -3.04 -13.91
CA PHE A 172 7.36 -3.45 -14.47
C PHE A 172 7.48 -4.80 -15.20
N GLU A 173 8.46 -4.97 -16.07
CA GLU A 173 8.70 -6.22 -16.80
C GLU A 173 8.89 -7.41 -15.85
N LYS A 174 9.73 -7.25 -14.82
CA LYS A 174 9.96 -8.29 -13.83
C LYS A 174 8.70 -8.66 -13.05
N LEU A 175 7.89 -7.67 -12.68
CA LEU A 175 6.67 -7.91 -11.94
C LEU A 175 5.60 -8.56 -12.82
N SER A 176 5.45 -8.12 -14.08
CA SER A 176 4.53 -8.73 -15.05
C SER A 176 4.91 -10.16 -15.36
N GLN A 177 6.20 -10.44 -15.56
CA GLN A 177 6.68 -11.81 -15.78
C GLN A 177 6.35 -12.72 -14.59
N TYR A 178 6.55 -12.25 -13.36
CA TYR A 178 6.21 -13.02 -12.16
C TYR A 178 4.70 -13.33 -12.09
N VAL A 179 3.84 -12.36 -12.43
CA VAL A 179 2.38 -12.54 -12.48
C VAL A 179 1.98 -13.56 -13.55
N GLU A 180 2.58 -13.47 -14.75
CA GLU A 180 2.33 -14.41 -15.85
C GLU A 180 2.78 -15.83 -15.51
N ASP A 181 3.97 -15.99 -14.93
CA ASP A 181 4.51 -17.29 -14.52
C ASP A 181 3.67 -17.90 -13.39
N GLY A 182 3.21 -17.09 -12.44
CA GLY A 182 2.26 -17.49 -11.40
C GLY A 182 0.94 -17.99 -11.97
N ALA A 183 0.39 -17.28 -12.95
CA ALA A 183 -0.82 -17.69 -13.66
C ALA A 183 -0.63 -19.00 -14.44
N ARG A 184 0.49 -19.16 -15.16
CA ARG A 184 0.84 -20.41 -15.87
C ARG A 184 0.97 -21.58 -14.91
N ASN A 185 1.67 -21.42 -13.80
CA ASN A 185 1.85 -22.46 -12.79
C ASN A 185 0.51 -22.85 -12.13
N SER A 186 -0.38 -21.89 -11.91
CA SER A 186 -1.72 -22.15 -11.38
C SER A 186 -2.60 -22.91 -12.36
N ILE A 187 -2.48 -22.64 -13.66
CA ILE A 187 -3.17 -23.38 -14.74
C ILE A 187 -2.63 -24.82 -14.82
N LEU A 188 -1.31 -24.99 -14.76
CA LEU A 188 -0.66 -26.32 -14.78
C LEU A 188 -0.99 -27.14 -13.53
N ALA A 189 -1.17 -26.51 -12.38
CA ALA A 189 -1.59 -27.16 -11.15
C ALA A 189 -3.09 -27.51 -11.10
N GLY A 190 -3.86 -27.20 -12.17
CA GLY A 190 -5.31 -27.46 -12.23
C GLY A 190 -6.14 -26.54 -11.32
N ILE A 191 -5.53 -25.48 -10.80
CA ILE A 191 -6.18 -24.44 -10.00
C ILE A 191 -6.35 -23.23 -10.91
N GLY A 192 -7.29 -23.33 -11.85
CA GLY A 192 -7.66 -22.21 -12.73
C GLY A 192 -8.46 -21.16 -11.98
N LEU A 193 -7.80 -20.39 -11.13
CA LEU A 193 -8.40 -19.22 -10.49
C LEU A 193 -7.79 -17.96 -11.13
N HIS A 194 -8.41 -17.52 -12.22
CA HIS A 194 -8.16 -16.19 -12.79
C HIS A 194 -8.66 -15.09 -11.84
N ALA A 195 -8.02 -13.92 -11.90
CA ALA A 195 -8.39 -12.73 -11.16
C ALA A 195 -9.88 -12.31 -11.35
N GLU A 196 -10.56 -12.81 -12.38
CA GLU A 196 -12.00 -12.63 -12.63
C GLU A 196 -12.90 -13.41 -11.67
N THR A 197 -12.34 -14.30 -10.83
CA THR A 197 -13.09 -15.14 -9.88
C THR A 197 -12.91 -14.72 -8.41
N LEU A 198 -12.55 -13.47 -8.15
CA LEU A 198 -12.44 -12.95 -6.78
C LEU A 198 -13.73 -13.18 -5.99
N THR A 199 -14.87 -13.02 -6.66
CA THR A 199 -16.21 -13.33 -6.13
C THR A 199 -16.34 -14.82 -5.78
N GLY A 200 -15.84 -15.71 -6.63
CA GLY A 200 -15.84 -17.15 -6.40
C GLY A 200 -14.97 -17.56 -5.20
N CYS A 201 -13.77 -17.00 -5.10
CA CYS A 201 -12.87 -17.25 -3.95
C CYS A 201 -13.46 -16.74 -2.62
N LEU A 202 -14.09 -15.58 -2.60
CA LEU A 202 -14.76 -15.04 -1.42
C LEU A 202 -15.94 -15.92 -1.01
N LEU A 203 -16.72 -16.41 -1.96
CA LEU A 203 -17.86 -17.28 -1.70
C LEU A 203 -17.42 -18.65 -1.19
N VAL A 204 -16.31 -19.20 -1.66
CA VAL A 204 -15.72 -20.45 -1.15
C VAL A 204 -15.15 -20.24 0.27
N LYS A 205 -14.35 -19.18 0.47
CA LYS A 205 -13.75 -18.88 1.80
C LYS A 205 -14.78 -18.52 2.85
N SER A 206 -15.92 -17.93 2.45
CA SER A 206 -17.03 -17.65 3.34
C SER A 206 -17.93 -18.87 3.62
N GLY A 207 -17.67 -20.01 2.99
CA GLY A 207 -18.45 -21.24 3.14
C GLY A 207 -19.80 -21.19 2.45
N VAL A 208 -20.08 -20.18 1.64
CA VAL A 208 -21.37 -20.03 0.93
C VAL A 208 -21.50 -21.02 -0.23
N ILE A 209 -20.39 -21.33 -0.91
CA ILE A 209 -20.33 -22.34 -1.97
C ILE A 209 -19.10 -23.22 -1.84
N SER A 210 -19.18 -24.46 -2.33
CA SER A 210 -18.04 -25.37 -2.37
C SER A 210 -17.12 -25.12 -3.57
N GLU A 211 -15.84 -25.48 -3.46
CA GLU A 211 -14.89 -25.41 -4.59
C GLU A 211 -15.37 -26.20 -5.81
N GLY A 212 -16.12 -27.30 -5.60
CA GLY A 212 -16.72 -28.09 -6.67
C GLY A 212 -17.73 -27.29 -7.46
N ASN A 213 -18.61 -26.54 -6.79
CA ASN A 213 -19.63 -25.73 -7.47
C ASN A 213 -19.05 -24.59 -8.29
N VAL A 214 -17.89 -24.00 -7.88
CA VAL A 214 -17.18 -23.00 -8.69
C VAL A 214 -16.59 -23.64 -9.96
N LYS A 215 -15.99 -24.82 -9.83
CA LYS A 215 -15.45 -25.57 -10.98
C LYS A 215 -16.54 -25.93 -11.99
N ASP A 216 -17.69 -26.38 -11.52
CA ASP A 216 -18.82 -26.74 -12.40
C ASP A 216 -19.42 -25.53 -13.11
N ALA A 217 -19.53 -24.38 -12.42
CA ALA A 217 -19.97 -23.12 -13.02
C ALA A 217 -19.01 -22.60 -14.09
N LEU A 218 -17.69 -22.67 -13.86
CA LEU A 218 -16.67 -22.27 -14.83
C LEU A 218 -16.63 -23.18 -16.05
N ASN A 219 -16.82 -24.49 -15.86
CA ASN A 219 -16.85 -25.48 -16.95
C ASN A 219 -18.13 -25.36 -17.80
N SER A 220 -19.26 -25.00 -17.20
CA SER A 220 -20.52 -24.78 -17.92
C SER A 220 -20.52 -23.45 -18.69
N GLY A 221 -19.97 -22.38 -18.11
CA GLY A 221 -19.85 -21.06 -18.76
C GLY A 221 -18.92 -21.05 -19.98
N SER A 222 -17.89 -21.93 -19.99
CA SER A 222 -16.98 -22.10 -21.13
C SER A 222 -17.66 -22.72 -22.37
N LYS A 223 -18.77 -23.44 -22.21
CA LYS A 223 -19.50 -24.04 -23.34
C LYS A 223 -20.50 -23.10 -24.02
N ASP A 224 -20.95 -22.07 -23.30
CA ASP A 224 -22.04 -21.21 -23.82
C ASP A 224 -21.57 -19.79 -24.21
N GLY A 225 -20.26 -19.51 -24.16
CA GLY A 225 -19.71 -18.21 -24.57
C GLY A 225 -20.21 -17.01 -23.79
N ALA A 226 -20.93 -17.22 -22.69
CA ALA A 226 -21.41 -16.15 -21.82
C ALA A 226 -20.38 -15.87 -20.73
N ARG A 227 -19.77 -14.69 -20.81
CA ARG A 227 -18.98 -14.11 -19.71
C ARG A 227 -19.95 -13.66 -18.61
N LEU A 228 -19.79 -14.17 -17.43
CA LEU A 228 -20.37 -13.61 -16.21
C LEU A 228 -19.56 -12.39 -15.75
#